data_a32923034085c2df2408b705d1b53edb
#
_entry.id   a32923034085c2df2408b705d1b53edb
#
_cell.length_a   1.000
_cell.length_b   1.000
_cell.length_c   1.000
_cell.angle_alpha   90.00
_cell.angle_beta   90.00
_cell.angle_gamma   90.00
#
_symmetry.space_group_name_H-M   'P 1'
#
loop_
_entity.id
_entity.type
_entity.pdbx_description
1 polymer ?
#
loop_
_entity_poly.entity_id
_entity_poly.type
_entity_poly.pdbx_seq_one_letter_code
_entity_poly.pdbx_strand_id
1 'polypeptide(L)'
;LMQYIPVRYIEPVFRPPSEANSLILQVTNGCSWNKCTYCDMYTQPQKRFSVKPEEDVLREIEWFSQRYSGIKRVFLADGDVIALPARRLLFILDTIRQYLPEVTRISSYCSPRNVTRKSDEELKALYDAGLRQVYVGAESGDDFVLKSINKGETHQSTVDSLNRLADAGIKRSVMIINGVGGTRFSEQHALNSALLANRTQPEFLAALVLNLPHGEARFQQGYNGQFIKMNQHERFLEMRQFVNALELKSTIFRSDHASNQLVLKGTLGKDKERLLQEIDLAIEHPDEAQLRPEWIRPF
;
A
#
# COMPACT_ATOMS: atom_id res chain seq x y z
N LEU A 1 24.08 -31.72 12.95
CA LEU A 1 22.59 -31.72 13.02
C LEU A 1 22.11 -30.38 12.48
N MET A 2 21.61 -30.35 11.24
CA MET A 2 20.89 -29.19 10.70
C MET A 2 19.69 -28.90 11.60
N GLN A 3 19.70 -27.78 12.26
CA GLN A 3 18.56 -27.33 13.05
C GLN A 3 17.39 -27.09 12.11
N TYR A 4 16.32 -27.86 12.23
CA TYR A 4 15.10 -27.65 11.44
C TYR A 4 14.48 -26.30 11.83
N ILE A 5 14.45 -25.38 10.89
CA ILE A 5 13.79 -24.06 11.04
C ILE A 5 12.37 -24.23 10.54
N PRO A 6 11.34 -24.16 11.41
CA PRO A 6 9.95 -24.38 11.00
C PRO A 6 9.34 -23.20 10.24
N VAL A 7 10.02 -22.07 10.17
CA VAL A 7 9.54 -20.87 9.47
C VAL A 7 9.73 -21.03 7.97
N ARG A 8 8.65 -20.84 7.22
CA ARG A 8 8.65 -20.97 5.77
C ARG A 8 8.12 -19.73 5.09
N TYR A 9 8.87 -19.25 4.09
CA TYR A 9 8.45 -18.18 3.22
C TYR A 9 8.37 -18.69 1.77
N ILE A 10 7.26 -18.37 1.09
CA ILE A 10 7.14 -18.59 -0.34
C ILE A 10 7.52 -17.27 -1.01
N GLU A 11 8.72 -17.23 -1.55
CA GLU A 11 9.28 -16.03 -2.16
C GLU A 11 8.68 -15.74 -3.55
N PRO A 12 8.64 -14.47 -3.98
CA PRO A 12 9.04 -13.27 -3.24
C PRO A 12 8.01 -12.84 -2.19
N VAL A 13 8.47 -12.27 -1.08
CA VAL A 13 7.63 -11.70 -0.03
C VAL A 13 7.87 -10.19 0.01
N PHE A 14 6.80 -9.41 -0.10
CA PHE A 14 6.85 -7.96 -0.16
C PHE A 14 6.38 -7.35 1.15
N ARG A 15 6.97 -6.21 1.50
CA ARG A 15 6.57 -5.37 2.62
C ARG A 15 6.79 -3.90 2.31
N PRO A 16 6.02 -2.98 2.89
CA PRO A 16 6.31 -1.55 2.78
C PRO A 16 7.69 -1.21 3.39
N PRO A 17 8.40 -0.21 2.86
CA PRO A 17 9.70 0.21 3.43
C PRO A 17 9.63 0.55 4.92
N SER A 18 8.53 1.11 5.39
CA SER A 18 8.30 1.43 6.80
C SER A 18 8.23 0.20 7.71
N GLU A 19 8.09 -0.99 7.15
CA GLU A 19 8.08 -2.28 7.87
C GLU A 19 9.43 -3.01 7.79
N ALA A 20 10.49 -2.32 7.39
CA ALA A 20 11.83 -2.92 7.22
C ALA A 20 12.34 -3.63 8.49
N ASN A 21 11.98 -3.12 9.66
CA ASN A 21 12.40 -3.65 10.95
C ASN A 21 11.31 -4.48 11.66
N SER A 22 10.21 -4.77 10.98
CA SER A 22 9.15 -5.59 11.53
C SER A 22 9.45 -7.08 11.35
N LEU A 23 9.00 -7.90 12.29
CA LEU A 23 8.96 -9.34 12.10
C LEU A 23 7.94 -9.66 10.99
N ILE A 24 8.36 -10.42 10.00
CA ILE A 24 7.47 -10.87 8.92
C ILE A 24 6.91 -12.24 9.25
N LEU A 25 5.58 -12.34 9.31
CA LEU A 25 4.86 -13.61 9.36
C LEU A 25 4.06 -13.76 8.07
N GLN A 26 4.40 -14.74 7.25
CA GLN A 26 3.65 -15.03 6.04
C GLN A 26 2.45 -15.91 6.37
N VAL A 27 1.28 -15.33 6.39
CA VAL A 27 0.00 -15.99 6.74
C VAL A 27 -0.72 -16.49 5.50
N THR A 28 -0.64 -15.71 4.42
CA THR A 28 -1.15 -16.07 3.10
C THR A 28 -0.04 -15.99 2.07
N ASN A 29 -0.25 -16.63 0.92
CA ASN A 29 0.62 -16.53 -0.23
C ASN A 29 -0.11 -15.82 -1.35
N GLY A 30 0.52 -14.84 -1.99
CA GLY A 30 -0.04 -14.12 -3.13
C GLY A 30 -1.17 -13.17 -2.77
N CYS A 31 -1.99 -12.85 -3.77
CA CYS A 31 -3.14 -11.97 -3.66
C CYS A 31 -4.38 -12.65 -4.23
N SER A 32 -5.50 -12.63 -3.51
CA SER A 32 -6.74 -13.30 -3.94
C SER A 32 -7.38 -12.64 -5.18
N TRP A 33 -7.18 -11.34 -5.37
CA TRP A 33 -7.64 -10.65 -6.56
C TRP A 33 -6.72 -10.89 -7.75
N ASN A 34 -5.47 -10.50 -7.64
CA ASN A 34 -4.36 -10.71 -8.59
C ASN A 34 -4.71 -10.43 -10.07
N LYS A 35 -5.55 -9.43 -10.32
CA LYS A 35 -6.03 -9.06 -11.68
C LYS A 35 -5.61 -7.65 -12.10
N CYS A 36 -4.97 -6.91 -11.21
CA CYS A 36 -4.53 -5.55 -11.52
C CYS A 36 -3.44 -5.57 -12.60
N THR A 37 -3.64 -4.80 -13.66
CA THR A 37 -2.77 -4.85 -14.85
C THR A 37 -1.40 -4.20 -14.65
N TYR A 38 -1.25 -3.40 -13.59
CA TYR A 38 0.01 -2.75 -13.21
C TYR A 38 0.84 -3.55 -12.22
N CYS A 39 0.25 -4.57 -11.59
CA CYS A 39 0.89 -5.30 -10.48
C CYS A 39 1.49 -6.62 -10.96
N ASP A 40 2.79 -6.76 -10.77
CA ASP A 40 3.54 -7.97 -11.10
C ASP A 40 4.08 -8.69 -9.84
N MET A 41 3.66 -8.25 -8.64
CA MET A 41 4.18 -8.79 -7.37
C MET A 41 3.87 -10.27 -7.17
N TYR A 42 2.72 -10.74 -7.66
CA TYR A 42 2.21 -12.08 -7.36
C TYR A 42 1.89 -12.88 -8.63
N THR A 43 2.57 -12.58 -9.74
CA THR A 43 2.30 -13.22 -11.05
C THR A 43 3.07 -14.52 -11.28
N GLN A 44 4.09 -14.82 -10.49
CA GLN A 44 4.86 -16.05 -10.60
C GLN A 44 4.04 -17.27 -10.14
N PRO A 45 4.26 -18.47 -10.73
CA PRO A 45 3.44 -19.66 -10.44
C PRO A 45 3.37 -20.04 -8.96
N GLN A 46 4.47 -19.89 -8.22
CA GLN A 46 4.52 -20.18 -6.79
C GLN A 46 3.74 -19.18 -5.94
N LYS A 47 3.35 -18.04 -6.50
CA LYS A 47 2.59 -16.99 -5.81
C LYS A 47 1.08 -17.10 -6.01
N ARG A 48 0.60 -18.24 -6.48
CA ARG A 48 -0.85 -18.52 -6.50
C ARG A 48 -1.43 -18.42 -5.10
N PHE A 49 -2.55 -17.72 -4.96
CA PHE A 49 -3.15 -17.47 -3.65
C PHE A 49 -3.41 -18.76 -2.89
N SER A 50 -2.94 -18.81 -1.66
CA SER A 50 -3.19 -19.90 -0.72
C SER A 50 -3.09 -19.39 0.72
N VAL A 51 -3.64 -20.14 1.66
CA VAL A 51 -3.66 -19.79 3.08
C VAL A 51 -2.78 -20.79 3.83
N LYS A 52 -1.85 -20.26 4.64
CA LYS A 52 -1.03 -21.11 5.51
C LYS A 52 -1.91 -21.73 6.61
N PRO A 53 -1.79 -23.03 6.90
CA PRO A 53 -2.53 -23.63 7.99
C PRO A 53 -2.28 -22.94 9.33
N GLU A 54 -3.32 -22.82 10.17
CA GLU A 54 -3.24 -22.14 11.47
C GLU A 54 -2.14 -22.74 12.38
N GLU A 55 -2.01 -24.07 12.38
CA GLU A 55 -1.00 -24.78 13.16
C GLU A 55 0.43 -24.45 12.72
N ASP A 56 0.66 -24.19 11.42
CA ASP A 56 1.96 -23.77 10.93
C ASP A 56 2.28 -22.34 11.37
N VAL A 57 1.30 -21.44 11.32
CA VAL A 57 1.43 -20.05 11.80
C VAL A 57 1.75 -20.05 13.30
N LEU A 58 1.01 -20.82 14.09
CA LEU A 58 1.25 -20.96 15.53
C LEU A 58 2.67 -21.44 15.81
N ARG A 59 3.12 -22.47 15.10
CA ARG A 59 4.46 -23.03 15.26
C ARG A 59 5.56 -22.01 14.94
N GLU A 60 5.35 -21.22 13.92
CA GLU A 60 6.30 -20.15 13.56
C GLU A 60 6.35 -19.05 14.63
N ILE A 61 5.21 -18.63 15.15
CA ILE A 61 5.14 -17.63 16.24
C ILE A 61 5.85 -18.17 17.50
N GLU A 62 5.60 -19.41 17.90
CA GLU A 62 6.28 -20.06 19.02
C GLU A 62 7.79 -20.09 18.81
N TRP A 63 8.24 -20.44 17.62
CA TRP A 63 9.67 -20.50 17.28
C TRP A 63 10.35 -19.14 17.45
N PHE A 64 9.70 -18.04 16.97
CA PHE A 64 10.22 -16.69 17.14
C PHE A 64 10.26 -16.29 18.61
N SER A 65 9.23 -16.62 19.38
CA SER A 65 9.15 -16.28 20.81
C SER A 65 10.27 -16.90 21.64
N GLN A 66 10.75 -18.07 21.24
CA GLN A 66 11.81 -18.79 21.93
C GLN A 66 13.22 -18.27 21.60
N ARG A 67 13.39 -17.56 20.49
CA ARG A 67 14.70 -17.15 19.96
C ARG A 67 14.96 -15.66 19.98
N TYR A 68 13.92 -14.87 20.01
CA TYR A 68 14.03 -13.40 19.96
C TYR A 68 13.22 -12.77 21.09
N SER A 69 13.75 -11.68 21.62
CA SER A 69 13.08 -10.82 22.59
C SER A 69 12.98 -9.39 22.03
N GLY A 70 12.06 -8.60 22.58
CA GLY A 70 11.93 -7.19 22.19
C GLY A 70 11.30 -6.95 20.82
N ILE A 71 10.59 -7.92 20.27
CA ILE A 71 9.84 -7.74 19.02
C ILE A 71 8.67 -6.79 19.30
N LYS A 72 8.72 -5.59 18.70
CA LYS A 72 7.71 -4.53 18.89
C LYS A 72 6.69 -4.47 17.77
N ARG A 73 7.05 -4.92 16.56
CA ARG A 73 6.24 -4.78 15.36
C ARG A 73 6.20 -6.08 14.59
N VAL A 74 5.01 -6.43 14.09
CA VAL A 74 4.80 -7.60 13.23
C VAL A 74 4.07 -7.14 11.98
N PHE A 75 4.55 -7.57 10.82
CA PHE A 75 3.88 -7.41 9.55
C PHE A 75 3.36 -8.76 9.07
N LEU A 76 2.04 -8.85 8.88
CA LEU A 76 1.40 -10.06 8.35
C LEU A 76 1.48 -10.01 6.81
N ALA A 77 2.27 -10.88 6.22
CA ALA A 77 2.40 -11.05 4.78
C ALA A 77 1.55 -12.27 4.34
N ASP A 78 1.12 -12.41 3.16
CA ASP A 78 1.47 -11.73 1.96
C ASP A 78 0.41 -10.67 1.55
N GLY A 79 0.11 -10.53 0.26
CA GLY A 79 -0.66 -9.43 -0.28
C GLY A 79 -2.13 -9.31 0.13
N ASP A 80 -2.72 -10.33 0.74
CA ASP A 80 -4.17 -10.32 1.01
C ASP A 80 -4.58 -11.04 2.30
N VAL A 81 -3.80 -10.87 3.36
CA VAL A 81 -4.08 -11.52 4.66
C VAL A 81 -5.45 -11.12 5.23
N ILE A 82 -5.85 -9.86 5.06
CA ILE A 82 -7.12 -9.35 5.61
C ILE A 82 -8.34 -9.89 4.86
N ALA A 83 -8.14 -10.61 3.76
CA ALA A 83 -9.20 -11.40 3.11
C ALA A 83 -9.70 -12.56 4.00
N LEU A 84 -8.91 -13.01 4.96
CA LEU A 84 -9.30 -14.08 5.88
C LEU A 84 -10.50 -13.65 6.73
N PRO A 85 -11.39 -14.60 7.12
CA PRO A 85 -12.47 -14.31 8.06
C PRO A 85 -11.94 -13.74 9.38
N ALA A 86 -12.71 -12.85 9.99
CA ALA A 86 -12.32 -12.19 11.24
C ALA A 86 -11.91 -13.20 12.34
N ARG A 87 -12.60 -14.32 12.44
CA ARG A 87 -12.28 -15.38 13.41
C ARG A 87 -10.84 -15.89 13.25
N ARG A 88 -10.41 -16.13 12.01
CA ARG A 88 -9.04 -16.60 11.74
C ARG A 88 -8.00 -15.50 12.04
N LEU A 89 -8.31 -14.28 11.66
CA LEU A 89 -7.44 -13.15 11.97
C LEU A 89 -7.29 -12.94 13.48
N LEU A 90 -8.39 -13.01 14.22
CA LEU A 90 -8.36 -12.88 15.70
C LEU A 90 -7.52 -13.98 16.34
N PHE A 91 -7.62 -15.23 15.86
CA PHE A 91 -6.77 -16.32 16.35
C PHE A 91 -5.28 -15.99 16.17
N ILE A 92 -4.89 -15.49 15.00
CA ILE A 92 -3.50 -15.12 14.71
C ILE A 92 -3.05 -13.95 15.59
N LEU A 93 -3.87 -12.90 15.69
CA LEU A 93 -3.56 -11.71 16.49
C LEU A 93 -3.43 -12.06 17.98
N ASP A 94 -4.34 -12.85 18.51
CA ASP A 94 -4.30 -13.30 19.91
C ASP A 94 -3.10 -14.19 20.19
N THR A 95 -2.73 -15.07 19.25
CA THR A 95 -1.53 -15.89 19.33
C THR A 95 -0.26 -15.05 19.38
N ILE A 96 -0.17 -14.02 18.53
CA ILE A 96 0.97 -13.10 18.55
C ILE A 96 1.07 -12.41 19.92
N ARG A 97 -0.04 -11.91 20.45
CA ARG A 97 -0.05 -11.22 21.75
C ARG A 97 0.33 -12.15 22.90
N GLN A 98 -0.06 -13.41 22.83
CA GLN A 98 0.26 -14.41 23.84
C GLN A 98 1.75 -14.75 23.87
N TYR A 99 2.35 -15.00 22.70
CA TYR A 99 3.75 -15.46 22.59
C TYR A 99 4.75 -14.31 22.44
N LEU A 100 4.33 -13.16 21.92
CA LEU A 100 5.16 -11.98 21.70
C LEU A 100 4.53 -10.77 22.40
N PRO A 101 4.51 -10.75 23.76
CA PRO A 101 3.75 -9.76 24.52
C PRO A 101 4.27 -8.33 24.39
N GLU A 102 5.48 -8.13 23.89
CA GLU A 102 6.04 -6.80 23.67
C GLU A 102 5.61 -6.16 22.35
N VAL A 103 4.88 -6.86 21.49
CA VAL A 103 4.37 -6.33 20.23
C VAL A 103 3.31 -5.27 20.52
N THR A 104 3.55 -4.08 19.98
CA THR A 104 2.67 -2.92 20.13
C THR A 104 1.88 -2.61 18.86
N ARG A 105 2.33 -3.09 17.70
CA ARG A 105 1.68 -2.86 16.42
C ARG A 105 1.78 -4.08 15.52
N ILE A 106 0.64 -4.53 15.05
CA ILE A 106 0.54 -5.50 13.96
C ILE A 106 -0.04 -4.75 12.76
N SER A 107 0.53 -4.97 11.58
CA SER A 107 0.14 -4.32 10.33
C SER A 107 0.06 -5.33 9.19
N SER A 108 -0.62 -4.95 8.12
CA SER A 108 -0.77 -5.79 6.92
C SER A 108 -1.20 -4.93 5.74
N TYR A 109 -1.06 -5.46 4.53
CA TYR A 109 -1.79 -4.93 3.40
C TYR A 109 -3.29 -5.19 3.56
N CYS A 110 -4.10 -4.30 3.02
CA CYS A 110 -5.56 -4.41 3.06
C CYS A 110 -6.16 -3.81 1.78
N SER A 111 -7.10 -4.48 1.17
CA SER A 111 -7.88 -3.92 0.08
C SER A 111 -9.25 -3.47 0.57
N PRO A 112 -9.93 -2.53 -0.11
CA PRO A 112 -11.29 -2.10 0.27
C PRO A 112 -12.28 -3.27 0.36
N ARG A 113 -12.18 -4.26 -0.53
CA ARG A 113 -13.06 -5.44 -0.47
C ARG A 113 -12.90 -6.27 0.79
N ASN A 114 -11.71 -6.29 1.39
CA ASN A 114 -11.48 -6.96 2.67
C ASN A 114 -12.33 -6.33 3.78
N VAL A 115 -12.44 -5.00 3.74
CA VAL A 115 -13.25 -4.23 4.70
C VAL A 115 -14.73 -4.46 4.45
N THR A 116 -15.17 -4.41 3.18
CA THR A 116 -16.57 -4.62 2.80
C THR A 116 -17.13 -5.96 3.29
N ARG A 117 -16.28 -6.98 3.40
CA ARG A 117 -16.67 -8.33 3.84
C ARG A 117 -16.74 -8.48 5.37
N LYS A 118 -16.44 -7.44 6.12
CA LYS A 118 -16.42 -7.47 7.59
C LYS A 118 -17.42 -6.49 8.16
N SER A 119 -17.99 -6.82 9.32
CA SER A 119 -18.83 -5.90 10.09
C SER A 119 -17.97 -4.86 10.80
N ASP A 120 -18.60 -3.77 11.26
CA ASP A 120 -17.91 -2.75 12.05
C ASP A 120 -17.43 -3.31 13.39
N GLU A 121 -18.21 -4.21 13.99
CA GLU A 121 -17.84 -4.93 15.21
C GLU A 121 -16.60 -5.79 15.00
N GLU A 122 -16.52 -6.50 13.86
CA GLU A 122 -15.36 -7.30 13.50
C GLU A 122 -14.11 -6.43 13.29
N LEU A 123 -14.23 -5.28 12.62
CA LEU A 123 -13.12 -4.35 12.45
C LEU A 123 -12.62 -3.82 13.79
N LYS A 124 -13.54 -3.46 14.70
CA LYS A 124 -13.20 -3.01 16.05
C LYS A 124 -12.48 -4.11 16.84
N ALA A 125 -12.95 -5.35 16.73
CA ALA A 125 -12.32 -6.50 17.38
C ALA A 125 -10.90 -6.73 16.87
N LEU A 126 -10.65 -6.57 15.56
CA LEU A 126 -9.32 -6.67 14.99
C LEU A 126 -8.39 -5.58 15.53
N TYR A 127 -8.88 -4.34 15.64
CA TYR A 127 -8.12 -3.27 16.27
C TYR A 127 -7.77 -3.60 17.73
N ASP A 128 -8.74 -4.00 18.52
CA ASP A 128 -8.54 -4.34 19.93
C ASP A 128 -7.56 -5.51 20.11
N ALA A 129 -7.53 -6.43 19.15
CA ALA A 129 -6.60 -7.55 19.16
C ALA A 129 -5.18 -7.19 18.68
N GLY A 130 -4.94 -5.98 18.19
CA GLY A 130 -3.59 -5.49 17.87
C GLY A 130 -3.35 -5.07 16.42
N LEU A 131 -4.33 -5.21 15.52
CA LEU A 131 -4.22 -4.69 14.14
C LEU A 131 -4.34 -3.17 14.17
N ARG A 132 -3.21 -2.48 14.18
CA ARG A 132 -3.15 -1.04 14.42
C ARG A 132 -3.01 -0.21 13.15
N GLN A 133 -2.51 -0.79 12.09
CA GLN A 133 -2.26 -0.09 10.84
C GLN A 133 -2.42 -1.01 9.64
N VAL A 134 -2.98 -0.50 8.56
CA VAL A 134 -3.06 -1.19 7.27
C VAL A 134 -2.51 -0.31 6.16
N TYR A 135 -1.98 -0.98 5.14
CA TYR A 135 -1.47 -0.35 3.91
C TYR A 135 -2.47 -0.65 2.79
N VAL A 136 -3.05 0.41 2.25
CA VAL A 136 -4.09 0.32 1.24
C VAL A 136 -3.61 0.93 -0.06
N GLY A 137 -3.42 0.10 -1.07
CA GLY A 137 -3.20 0.58 -2.43
C GLY A 137 -4.52 1.07 -3.01
N ALA A 138 -4.81 2.36 -2.93
CA ALA A 138 -5.94 2.98 -3.62
C ALA A 138 -5.64 3.14 -5.11
N GLU A 139 -4.40 3.44 -5.44
CA GLU A 139 -3.81 3.61 -6.77
C GLU A 139 -4.32 4.83 -7.51
N SER A 140 -5.63 5.04 -7.54
CA SER A 140 -6.32 6.19 -8.11
C SER A 140 -7.65 6.42 -7.39
N GLY A 141 -8.12 7.66 -7.43
CA GLY A 141 -9.49 8.02 -7.04
C GLY A 141 -10.44 8.18 -8.22
N ASP A 142 -9.96 7.95 -9.44
CA ASP A 142 -10.77 8.10 -10.65
C ASP A 142 -11.36 6.77 -11.12
N ASP A 143 -12.67 6.70 -11.26
CA ASP A 143 -13.36 5.45 -11.60
C ASP A 143 -12.98 4.90 -12.98
N PHE A 144 -12.75 5.77 -13.96
CA PHE A 144 -12.30 5.33 -15.27
C PHE A 144 -10.91 4.68 -15.21
N VAL A 145 -9.99 5.33 -14.51
CA VAL A 145 -8.62 4.80 -14.31
C VAL A 145 -8.68 3.48 -13.55
N LEU A 146 -9.44 3.42 -12.46
CA LEU A 146 -9.59 2.18 -11.65
C LEU A 146 -10.12 1.02 -12.47
N LYS A 147 -11.11 1.26 -13.33
CA LYS A 147 -11.65 0.26 -14.24
C LYS A 147 -10.59 -0.17 -15.26
N SER A 148 -9.88 0.78 -15.82
CA SER A 148 -8.86 0.52 -16.86
C SER A 148 -7.70 -0.32 -16.34
N ILE A 149 -7.30 -0.14 -15.09
CA ILE A 149 -6.22 -0.93 -14.46
C ILE A 149 -6.75 -2.22 -13.80
N ASN A 150 -8.02 -2.50 -13.93
CA ASN A 150 -8.70 -3.68 -13.37
C ASN A 150 -8.50 -3.83 -11.86
N LYS A 151 -8.60 -2.70 -11.15
CA LYS A 151 -8.45 -2.67 -9.68
C LYS A 151 -9.58 -3.42 -8.97
N GLY A 152 -10.77 -3.43 -9.56
CA GLY A 152 -11.96 -4.05 -8.97
C GLY A 152 -12.58 -3.23 -7.83
N GLU A 153 -12.24 -1.95 -7.74
CA GLU A 153 -12.74 -1.00 -6.75
C GLU A 153 -13.20 0.28 -7.43
N THR A 154 -13.99 1.08 -6.73
CA THR A 154 -14.41 2.42 -7.15
C THR A 154 -13.89 3.48 -6.20
N HIS A 155 -14.00 4.74 -6.59
CA HIS A 155 -13.77 5.88 -5.67
C HIS A 155 -14.61 5.71 -4.40
N GLN A 156 -15.91 5.46 -4.55
CA GLN A 156 -16.82 5.37 -3.40
C GLN A 156 -16.54 4.15 -2.53
N SER A 157 -16.27 2.98 -3.08
CA SER A 157 -15.96 1.79 -2.29
C SER A 157 -14.68 1.97 -1.49
N THR A 158 -13.70 2.66 -2.05
CA THR A 158 -12.43 2.98 -1.37
C THR A 158 -12.65 3.98 -0.24
N VAL A 159 -13.40 5.06 -0.49
CA VAL A 159 -13.73 6.05 0.55
C VAL A 159 -14.49 5.40 1.71
N ASP A 160 -15.53 4.62 1.42
CA ASP A 160 -16.32 3.96 2.46
C ASP A 160 -15.46 3.03 3.33
N SER A 161 -14.60 2.24 2.70
CA SER A 161 -13.73 1.31 3.40
C SER A 161 -12.69 2.02 4.26
N LEU A 162 -12.06 3.07 3.75
CA LEU A 162 -11.09 3.85 4.51
C LEU A 162 -11.72 4.54 5.71
N ASN A 163 -12.93 5.05 5.58
CA ASN A 163 -13.64 5.69 6.69
C ASN A 163 -14.08 4.67 7.75
N ARG A 164 -14.51 3.48 7.35
CA ARG A 164 -14.83 2.39 8.29
C ARG A 164 -13.60 1.93 9.08
N LEU A 165 -12.44 1.86 8.45
CA LEU A 165 -11.17 1.57 9.13
C LEU A 165 -10.84 2.66 10.17
N ALA A 166 -11.02 3.93 9.79
CA ALA A 166 -10.83 5.05 10.73
C ALA A 166 -11.76 4.96 11.95
N ASP A 167 -13.03 4.66 11.71
CA ASP A 167 -14.03 4.52 12.79
C ASP A 167 -13.67 3.38 13.75
N ALA A 168 -13.03 2.33 13.26
CA ALA A 168 -12.50 1.24 14.07
C ALA A 168 -11.20 1.58 14.82
N GLY A 169 -10.58 2.72 14.53
CA GLY A 169 -9.31 3.15 15.12
C GLY A 169 -8.06 2.68 14.36
N ILE A 170 -8.22 1.96 13.27
CA ILE A 170 -7.11 1.42 12.48
C ILE A 170 -6.50 2.53 11.61
N LYS A 171 -5.20 2.78 11.76
CA LYS A 171 -4.47 3.75 10.94
C LYS A 171 -4.35 3.24 9.50
N ARG A 172 -4.43 4.18 8.55
CA ARG A 172 -4.41 3.87 7.13
C ARG A 172 -3.22 4.56 6.47
N SER A 173 -2.38 3.76 5.84
CA SER A 173 -1.36 4.24 4.93
C SER A 173 -1.84 3.99 3.51
N VAL A 174 -2.16 5.06 2.79
CA VAL A 174 -2.78 5.00 1.46
C VAL A 174 -1.76 5.32 0.40
N MET A 175 -1.77 4.55 -0.69
CA MET A 175 -0.84 4.71 -1.81
C MET A 175 -1.59 5.10 -3.08
N ILE A 176 -1.04 6.09 -3.79
CA ILE A 176 -1.51 6.56 -5.11
C ILE A 176 -0.36 6.40 -6.10
N ILE A 177 -0.67 6.03 -7.34
CA ILE A 177 0.34 5.84 -8.38
C ILE A 177 0.35 7.04 -9.32
N ASN A 178 1.43 7.82 -9.28
CA ASN A 178 1.68 8.89 -10.23
C ASN A 178 1.92 8.31 -11.63
N GLY A 179 1.20 8.84 -12.61
CA GLY A 179 1.30 8.42 -14.00
C GLY A 179 0.41 7.26 -14.41
N VAL A 180 -0.38 6.69 -13.49
CA VAL A 180 -1.20 5.49 -13.77
C VAL A 180 -2.31 5.75 -14.80
N GLY A 181 -2.76 7.00 -14.96
CA GLY A 181 -3.71 7.40 -15.98
C GLY A 181 -3.08 7.82 -17.32
N GLY A 182 -1.75 7.87 -17.35
CA GLY A 182 -1.04 8.41 -18.51
C GLY A 182 -1.33 9.90 -18.73
N THR A 183 -0.88 10.42 -19.88
CA THR A 183 -1.05 11.83 -20.21
C THR A 183 -2.52 12.21 -20.38
N ARG A 184 -3.31 11.35 -21.01
CA ARG A 184 -4.72 11.66 -21.36
C ARG A 184 -5.64 11.75 -20.14
N PHE A 185 -5.40 10.95 -19.10
CA PHE A 185 -6.30 10.86 -17.95
C PHE A 185 -5.64 11.41 -16.68
N SER A 186 -4.57 12.18 -16.83
CA SER A 186 -3.78 12.73 -15.73
C SER A 186 -4.56 13.67 -14.83
N GLU A 187 -5.30 14.62 -15.42
CA GLU A 187 -6.06 15.62 -14.66
C GLU A 187 -7.13 14.96 -13.78
N GLN A 188 -7.97 14.13 -14.37
CA GLN A 188 -9.03 13.44 -13.64
C GLN A 188 -8.46 12.48 -12.55
N HIS A 189 -7.35 11.82 -12.85
CA HIS A 189 -6.65 10.99 -11.89
C HIS A 189 -6.15 11.83 -10.70
N ALA A 190 -5.44 12.93 -10.97
CA ALA A 190 -4.88 13.79 -9.92
C ALA A 190 -5.98 14.38 -9.03
N LEU A 191 -7.02 14.97 -9.63
CA LEU A 191 -8.09 15.65 -8.89
C LEU A 191 -8.97 14.67 -8.11
N ASN A 192 -9.36 13.55 -8.70
CA ASN A 192 -10.19 12.56 -8.03
C ASN A 192 -9.42 11.78 -6.95
N SER A 193 -8.11 11.58 -7.14
CA SER A 193 -7.26 10.99 -6.11
C SER A 193 -7.08 11.94 -4.92
N ALA A 194 -6.91 13.23 -5.16
CA ALA A 194 -6.89 14.25 -4.10
C ALA A 194 -8.23 14.30 -3.36
N LEU A 195 -9.35 14.26 -4.08
CA LEU A 195 -10.69 14.24 -3.48
C LEU A 195 -10.86 13.01 -2.56
N LEU A 196 -10.41 11.83 -3.00
CA LEU A 196 -10.44 10.62 -2.19
C LEU A 196 -9.66 10.79 -0.89
N ALA A 197 -8.46 11.34 -0.96
CA ALA A 197 -7.64 11.62 0.22
C ALA A 197 -8.33 12.63 1.15
N ASN A 198 -8.88 13.71 0.60
CA ASN A 198 -9.58 14.74 1.37
C ASN A 198 -10.81 14.18 2.11
N ARG A 199 -11.56 13.29 1.46
CA ARG A 199 -12.75 12.65 2.04
C ARG A 199 -12.43 11.64 3.13
N THR A 200 -11.21 11.15 3.19
CA THR A 200 -10.82 10.05 4.10
C THR A 200 -9.79 10.46 5.15
N GLN A 201 -9.05 11.54 4.94
CA GLN A 201 -8.04 12.05 5.88
C GLN A 201 -7.15 10.93 6.43
N PRO A 202 -6.40 10.19 5.60
CA PRO A 202 -5.57 9.10 6.08
C PRO A 202 -4.41 9.61 6.94
N GLU A 203 -3.89 8.77 7.82
CA GLU A 203 -2.74 9.11 8.65
C GLU A 203 -1.47 9.26 7.82
N PHE A 204 -1.34 8.42 6.77
CA PHE A 204 -0.21 8.44 5.83
C PHE A 204 -0.72 8.39 4.39
N LEU A 205 -0.08 9.17 3.53
CA LEU A 205 -0.34 9.19 2.10
C LEU A 205 0.99 9.12 1.36
N ALA A 206 1.14 8.13 0.49
CA ALA A 206 2.33 7.95 -0.32
C ALA A 206 1.98 8.04 -1.81
N ALA A 207 2.88 8.64 -2.58
CA ALA A 207 2.83 8.62 -4.03
C ALA A 207 4.01 7.80 -4.56
N LEU A 208 3.70 6.85 -5.44
CA LEU A 208 4.68 6.05 -6.18
C LEU A 208 4.59 6.40 -7.66
N VAL A 209 5.62 6.10 -8.42
CA VAL A 209 5.60 6.27 -9.89
C VAL A 209 5.28 4.93 -10.54
N LEU A 210 4.41 4.96 -11.55
CA LEU A 210 4.08 3.78 -12.34
C LEU A 210 5.35 3.14 -12.90
N ASN A 211 5.49 1.84 -12.67
CA ASN A 211 6.56 1.03 -13.22
C ASN A 211 5.96 -0.26 -13.80
N LEU A 212 6.32 -0.57 -15.03
CA LEU A 212 5.82 -1.74 -15.77
C LEU A 212 7.03 -2.59 -16.23
N PRO A 213 7.67 -3.32 -15.33
CA PRO A 213 8.92 -4.02 -15.60
C PRO A 213 8.79 -5.11 -16.68
N HIS A 214 7.57 -5.65 -16.88
CA HIS A 214 7.31 -6.68 -17.88
C HIS A 214 6.62 -6.14 -19.14
N GLY A 215 6.68 -4.81 -19.36
CA GLY A 215 6.13 -4.14 -20.53
C GLY A 215 4.70 -3.64 -20.36
N GLU A 216 4.19 -2.98 -21.39
CA GLU A 216 2.93 -2.23 -21.36
C GLU A 216 1.74 -2.99 -21.97
N ALA A 217 1.94 -4.15 -22.59
CA ALA A 217 0.89 -4.81 -23.39
C ALA A 217 -0.40 -5.06 -22.62
N ARG A 218 -0.30 -5.68 -21.44
CA ARG A 218 -1.45 -5.96 -20.57
C ARG A 218 -2.11 -4.68 -20.06
N PHE A 219 -1.30 -3.70 -19.71
CA PHE A 219 -1.74 -2.40 -19.25
C PHE A 219 -2.50 -1.64 -20.34
N GLN A 220 -1.96 -1.63 -21.57
CA GLN A 220 -2.60 -1.01 -22.73
C GLN A 220 -3.95 -1.65 -23.07
N GLN A 221 -4.09 -2.95 -22.93
CA GLN A 221 -5.37 -3.63 -23.14
C GLN A 221 -6.47 -3.08 -22.25
N GLY A 222 -6.17 -2.83 -20.98
CA GLY A 222 -7.12 -2.24 -20.04
C GLY A 222 -7.59 -0.85 -20.45
N TYR A 223 -6.74 -0.09 -21.12
CA TYR A 223 -7.05 1.25 -21.66
C TYR A 223 -7.55 1.23 -23.11
N ASN A 224 -7.78 0.07 -23.70
CA ASN A 224 -8.13 -0.07 -25.12
C ASN A 224 -7.14 0.67 -26.06
N GLY A 225 -5.85 0.64 -25.72
CA GLY A 225 -4.78 1.29 -26.48
C GLY A 225 -4.69 2.81 -26.28
N GLN A 226 -5.47 3.40 -25.38
CA GLN A 226 -5.50 4.86 -25.18
C GLN A 226 -4.49 5.37 -24.16
N PHE A 227 -3.74 4.50 -23.50
CA PHE A 227 -2.71 4.90 -22.54
C PHE A 227 -1.51 5.50 -23.25
N ILE A 228 -1.14 6.71 -22.86
CA ILE A 228 0.10 7.39 -23.30
C ILE A 228 0.98 7.58 -22.09
N LYS A 229 2.14 6.91 -22.09
CA LYS A 229 3.09 6.99 -21.00
C LYS A 229 3.57 8.41 -20.77
N MET A 230 3.59 8.84 -19.52
CA MET A 230 4.07 10.17 -19.14
C MET A 230 5.60 10.22 -19.10
N ASN A 231 6.16 11.35 -19.54
CA ASN A 231 7.55 11.68 -19.27
C ASN A 231 7.71 12.27 -17.86
N GLN A 232 8.95 12.56 -17.45
CA GLN A 232 9.24 13.11 -16.13
C GLN A 232 8.54 14.44 -15.87
N HIS A 233 8.58 15.34 -16.85
CA HIS A 233 7.96 16.67 -16.74
C HIS A 233 6.44 16.55 -16.50
N GLU A 234 5.78 15.70 -17.27
CA GLU A 234 4.34 15.44 -17.11
C GLU A 234 4.00 14.84 -15.75
N ARG A 235 4.83 13.93 -15.24
CA ARG A 235 4.66 13.36 -13.90
C ARG A 235 4.78 14.42 -12.80
N PHE A 236 5.67 15.39 -12.96
CA PHE A 236 5.80 16.50 -12.00
C PHE A 236 4.59 17.43 -12.05
N LEU A 237 4.07 17.71 -13.26
CA LEU A 237 2.85 18.50 -13.42
C LEU A 237 1.64 17.80 -12.75
N GLU A 238 1.51 16.49 -12.92
CA GLU A 238 0.45 15.71 -12.25
C GLU A 238 0.62 15.75 -10.73
N MET A 239 1.83 15.59 -10.22
CA MET A 239 2.11 15.65 -8.78
C MET A 239 1.75 17.04 -8.23
N ARG A 240 2.07 18.10 -8.96
CA ARG A 240 1.72 19.47 -8.57
C ARG A 240 0.21 19.64 -8.47
N GLN A 241 -0.51 19.18 -9.47
CA GLN A 241 -1.97 19.26 -9.51
C GLN A 241 -2.60 18.45 -8.36
N PHE A 242 -2.07 17.26 -8.09
CA PHE A 242 -2.51 16.42 -7.00
C PHE A 242 -2.29 17.09 -5.63
N VAL A 243 -1.06 17.53 -5.34
CA VAL A 243 -0.73 18.18 -4.06
C VAL A 243 -1.49 19.48 -3.88
N ASN A 244 -1.65 20.27 -4.94
CA ASN A 244 -2.40 21.53 -4.88
C ASN A 244 -3.88 21.32 -4.51
N ALA A 245 -4.48 20.22 -4.95
CA ALA A 245 -5.87 19.88 -4.66
C ALA A 245 -6.07 19.18 -3.29
N LEU A 246 -4.99 18.82 -2.61
CA LEU A 246 -5.07 18.20 -1.27
C LEU A 246 -5.48 19.23 -0.22
N GLU A 247 -6.49 18.90 0.57
CA GLU A 247 -6.97 19.65 1.72
C GLU A 247 -6.93 18.75 2.96
N LEU A 248 -5.72 18.42 3.39
CA LEU A 248 -5.46 17.49 4.48
C LEU A 248 -5.12 18.27 5.76
N LYS A 249 -5.56 17.74 6.91
CA LYS A 249 -5.36 18.39 8.20
C LYS A 249 -4.04 18.02 8.86
N SER A 250 -3.68 16.73 8.85
CA SER A 250 -2.51 16.22 9.58
C SER A 250 -1.92 14.95 8.97
N THR A 251 -2.11 14.73 7.68
CA THR A 251 -1.59 13.56 6.97
C THR A 251 -0.08 13.69 6.73
N ILE A 252 0.68 12.67 7.09
CA ILE A 252 2.09 12.56 6.71
C ILE A 252 2.16 12.11 5.25
N PHE A 253 2.73 12.96 4.41
CA PHE A 253 2.88 12.73 2.98
C PHE A 253 4.32 12.38 2.62
N ARG A 254 4.50 11.39 1.76
CA ARG A 254 5.81 10.97 1.27
C ARG A 254 5.75 10.52 -0.18
N SER A 255 6.74 10.95 -0.97
CA SER A 255 7.06 10.39 -2.28
C SER A 255 8.53 9.95 -2.30
N ASP A 256 8.93 9.16 -1.31
CA ASP A 256 10.31 8.72 -1.10
C ASP A 256 10.57 7.27 -1.53
N HIS A 257 9.57 6.59 -2.07
CA HIS A 257 9.76 5.28 -2.70
C HIS A 257 10.79 5.38 -3.82
N ALA A 258 11.58 4.31 -4.01
CA ALA A 258 12.65 4.29 -4.99
C ALA A 258 12.22 4.58 -6.44
N SER A 259 10.93 4.41 -6.78
CA SER A 259 10.37 4.78 -8.08
C SER A 259 10.30 6.30 -8.31
N ASN A 260 10.35 7.11 -7.26
CA ASN A 260 10.26 8.57 -7.36
C ASN A 260 11.62 9.19 -7.61
N GLN A 261 11.72 10.02 -8.64
CA GLN A 261 12.90 10.85 -8.87
C GLN A 261 12.91 12.07 -7.96
N LEU A 262 11.75 12.69 -7.73
CA LEU A 262 11.58 13.79 -6.79
C LEU A 262 11.10 13.24 -5.44
N VAL A 263 11.93 13.40 -4.42
CA VAL A 263 11.60 12.99 -3.05
C VAL A 263 10.91 14.13 -2.32
N LEU A 264 9.67 13.90 -1.93
CA LEU A 264 8.87 14.84 -1.14
C LEU A 264 8.54 14.22 0.21
N LYS A 265 8.68 15.00 1.28
CA LYS A 265 8.32 14.62 2.64
C LYS A 265 7.74 15.82 3.37
N GLY A 266 6.58 15.64 3.97
CA GLY A 266 5.97 16.70 4.76
C GLY A 266 4.71 16.28 5.47
N THR A 267 4.22 17.14 6.33
CA THR A 267 2.92 17.00 7.01
C THR A 267 1.95 17.99 6.37
N LEU A 268 0.94 17.45 5.71
CA LEU A 268 -0.14 18.23 5.14
C LEU A 268 -1.24 18.43 6.21
N GLY A 269 -1.86 19.63 6.41
CA GLY A 269 -1.79 20.88 5.68
C GLY A 269 -0.78 21.92 6.15
N LYS A 270 0.26 21.56 6.93
CA LYS A 270 1.28 22.51 7.37
C LYS A 270 2.30 22.79 6.26
N ASP A 271 2.75 21.77 5.55
CA ASP A 271 3.88 21.84 4.63
C ASP A 271 3.49 21.97 3.15
N LYS A 272 2.20 22.19 2.86
CA LYS A 272 1.69 22.22 1.48
C LYS A 272 2.43 23.23 0.59
N GLU A 273 2.59 24.46 1.07
CA GLU A 273 3.27 25.52 0.30
C GLU A 273 4.74 25.15 -0.01
N ARG A 274 5.45 24.59 0.97
CA ARG A 274 6.83 24.15 0.77
C ARG A 274 6.91 23.03 -0.26
N LEU A 275 6.01 22.05 -0.18
CA LEU A 275 5.98 20.94 -1.15
C LEU A 275 5.68 21.44 -2.56
N LEU A 276 4.73 22.39 -2.72
CA LEU A 276 4.46 22.99 -4.02
C LEU A 276 5.66 23.74 -4.57
N GLN A 277 6.40 24.45 -3.75
CA GLN A 277 7.64 25.14 -4.16
C GLN A 277 8.71 24.14 -4.61
N GLU A 278 8.90 23.02 -3.91
CA GLU A 278 9.83 21.97 -4.31
C GLU A 278 9.45 21.34 -5.65
N ILE A 279 8.16 21.12 -5.88
CA ILE A 279 7.64 20.61 -7.17
C ILE A 279 7.85 21.63 -8.27
N ASP A 280 7.55 22.91 -8.03
CA ASP A 280 7.73 23.99 -9.01
C ASP A 280 9.20 24.13 -9.41
N LEU A 281 10.14 24.00 -8.47
CA LEU A 281 11.56 23.97 -8.76
C LEU A 281 11.93 22.81 -9.69
N ALA A 282 11.38 21.62 -9.44
CA ALA A 282 11.63 20.45 -10.27
C ALA A 282 11.05 20.59 -11.69
N ILE A 283 9.94 21.31 -11.83
CA ILE A 283 9.30 21.60 -13.12
C ILE A 283 10.10 22.64 -13.91
N GLU A 284 10.42 23.77 -13.28
CA GLU A 284 11.02 24.93 -13.94
C GLU A 284 12.53 24.82 -14.09
N HIS A 285 13.21 24.24 -13.10
CA HIS A 285 14.65 24.12 -13.02
C HIS A 285 15.07 22.73 -12.56
N PRO A 286 14.83 21.66 -13.37
CA PRO A 286 15.14 20.29 -12.99
C PRO A 286 16.62 20.06 -12.66
N ASP A 287 17.53 20.84 -13.25
CA ASP A 287 18.97 20.77 -13.00
C ASP A 287 19.35 21.28 -11.60
N GLU A 288 18.54 22.17 -11.02
CA GLU A 288 18.74 22.71 -9.67
C GLU A 288 18.04 21.86 -8.61
N ALA A 289 17.04 21.08 -8.98
CA ALA A 289 16.36 20.18 -8.09
C ALA A 289 17.24 18.94 -7.80
N GLN A 290 17.20 18.46 -6.56
CA GLN A 290 17.94 17.26 -6.15
C GLN A 290 17.15 16.01 -6.57
N LEU A 291 17.16 15.70 -7.86
CA LEU A 291 16.48 14.54 -8.41
C LEU A 291 17.33 13.28 -8.28
N ARG A 292 16.69 12.15 -7.97
CA ARG A 292 17.35 10.85 -8.05
C ARG A 292 17.59 10.49 -9.52
N PRO A 293 18.76 9.93 -9.87
CA PRO A 293 19.01 9.42 -11.21
C PRO A 293 18.04 8.28 -11.58
N GLU A 294 17.68 8.21 -12.85
CA GLU A 294 16.74 7.21 -13.36
C GLU A 294 17.22 5.76 -13.11
N TRP A 295 18.56 5.54 -13.15
CA TRP A 295 19.17 4.22 -12.93
C TRP A 295 19.10 3.71 -11.48
N ILE A 296 18.72 4.55 -10.49
CA ILE A 296 18.52 4.14 -9.09
C ILE A 296 17.14 3.50 -8.89
N ARG A 297 16.22 3.64 -9.86
CA ARG A 297 14.90 3.01 -9.75
C ARG A 297 15.03 1.49 -9.72
N PRO A 298 14.46 0.79 -8.74
CA PRO A 298 14.39 -0.66 -8.79
C PRO A 298 13.48 -1.07 -9.95
N PHE A 299 13.94 -2.07 -10.67
CA PHE A 299 13.19 -2.69 -11.76
C PHE A 299 12.04 -3.53 -11.23
#